data_aa7a0d73dc36263a531ac8dce58c4570
#
_entry.id   aa7a0d73dc36263a531ac8dce58c4570
#
_cell.length_a   1.000
_cell.length_b   1.000
_cell.length_c   1.000
_cell.angle_alpha   90.00
_cell.angle_beta   90.00
_cell.angle_gamma   90.00
#
_symmetry.space_group_name_H-M   'P 1'
#
loop_
_entity.id
_entity.type
_entity.pdbx_description
1 polymer ?
#
loop_
_entity_poly.entity_id
_entity_poly.type
_entity_poly.pdbx_seq_one_letter_code
_entity_poly.pdbx_strand_id
1 'polypeptide(L)'
;MFTLIVSLLVRLTLVALFLPFSALDKLLNPAAAVDQAQGTVHSRVLARVLIALGLCVEVLTSLAVLTGIFDRLAAVILAGYCAVTAVLWKQFWKTGDFRLKGPSKGRDVFWDFLKNFALAGGFLILATGGTALGVRQFMRHPLSSSHPYVTEPLAPATPVSGDQP
;
A
#
# COMPACT_ATOMS: atom_id res chain seq x y z
N MET A 1 -2.61 20.17 -15.26
CA MET A 1 -3.34 20.24 -13.99
C MET A 1 -4.16 18.97 -13.70
N PHE A 2 -4.97 18.47 -14.63
CA PHE A 2 -5.80 17.27 -14.41
C PHE A 2 -4.98 16.03 -14.00
N THR A 3 -3.87 15.75 -14.68
CA THR A 3 -2.97 14.63 -14.37
C THR A 3 -2.38 14.70 -12.97
N LEU A 4 -2.02 15.90 -12.51
CA LEU A 4 -1.51 16.11 -11.15
C LEU A 4 -2.59 15.80 -10.10
N ILE A 5 -3.81 16.26 -10.33
CA ILE A 5 -4.93 16.01 -9.43
C ILE A 5 -5.22 14.51 -9.35
N VAL A 6 -5.25 13.81 -10.48
CA VAL A 6 -5.47 12.35 -10.52
C VAL A 6 -4.34 11.61 -9.78
N SER A 7 -3.07 11.98 -10.04
CA SER A 7 -1.94 11.37 -9.34
C SER A 7 -2.02 11.56 -7.84
N LEU A 8 -2.35 12.76 -7.38
CA LEU A 8 -2.51 13.06 -5.96
C LEU A 8 -3.69 12.29 -5.35
N LEU A 9 -4.84 12.24 -6.02
CA LEU A 9 -6.03 11.51 -5.55
C LEU A 9 -5.76 10.02 -5.41
N VAL A 10 -5.12 9.39 -6.40
CA VAL A 10 -4.74 7.96 -6.32
C VAL A 10 -3.83 7.71 -5.10
N ARG A 11 -2.84 8.57 -4.88
CA ARG A 11 -1.92 8.43 -3.74
C ARG A 11 -2.63 8.66 -2.41
N LEU A 12 -3.43 9.70 -2.30
CA LEU A 12 -4.22 9.99 -1.10
C LEU A 12 -5.17 8.84 -0.77
N THR A 13 -5.89 8.29 -1.75
CA THR A 13 -6.81 7.17 -1.51
C THR A 13 -6.09 5.91 -1.05
N LEU A 14 -4.91 5.59 -1.63
CA LEU A 14 -4.13 4.44 -1.22
C LEU A 14 -3.58 4.57 0.19
N VAL A 15 -3.09 5.75 0.58
CA VAL A 15 -2.49 5.95 1.91
C VAL A 15 -3.51 6.35 2.99
N ALA A 16 -4.74 6.72 2.61
CA ALA A 16 -5.76 7.18 3.56
C ALA A 16 -6.04 6.19 4.69
N LEU A 17 -5.97 4.88 4.41
CA LEU A 17 -6.12 3.86 5.43
C LEU A 17 -5.02 3.95 6.50
N PHE A 18 -3.78 4.22 6.08
CA PHE A 18 -2.60 4.15 6.96
C PHE A 18 -2.36 5.44 7.71
N LEU A 19 -2.15 6.54 6.99
CA LEU A 19 -1.68 7.78 7.60
C LEU A 19 -2.70 8.41 8.55
N PRO A 20 -3.96 8.73 8.15
CA PRO A 20 -4.88 9.32 9.10
C PRO A 20 -5.56 8.28 10.01
N PHE A 21 -5.98 7.12 9.50
CA PHE A 21 -6.84 6.22 10.27
C PHE A 21 -6.07 5.19 11.08
N SER A 22 -5.26 4.35 10.46
CA SER A 22 -4.54 3.27 11.15
C SER A 22 -3.49 3.82 12.13
N ALA A 23 -2.76 4.86 11.73
CA ALA A 23 -1.75 5.48 12.59
C ALA A 23 -2.41 6.16 13.80
N LEU A 24 -3.49 6.94 13.60
CA LEU A 24 -4.21 7.58 14.71
C LEU A 24 -4.84 6.55 15.65
N ASP A 25 -5.45 5.49 15.13
CA ASP A 25 -6.03 4.44 15.96
C ASP A 25 -4.97 3.80 16.89
N LYS A 26 -3.80 3.46 16.35
CA LYS A 26 -2.70 2.91 17.16
C LYS A 26 -2.15 3.90 18.19
N LEU A 27 -2.13 5.20 17.87
CA LEU A 27 -1.69 6.24 18.79
C LEU A 27 -2.70 6.51 19.90
N LEU A 28 -3.99 6.50 19.57
CA LEU A 28 -5.08 6.75 20.53
C LEU A 28 -5.43 5.52 21.36
N ASN A 29 -5.27 4.31 20.79
CA ASN A 29 -5.65 3.04 21.41
C ASN A 29 -4.47 2.05 21.47
N PRO A 30 -3.31 2.42 22.07
CA PRO A 30 -2.10 1.59 22.03
C PRO A 30 -2.28 0.24 22.74
N ALA A 31 -3.08 0.19 23.79
CA ALA A 31 -3.35 -1.06 24.51
C ALA A 31 -4.10 -2.06 23.62
N ALA A 32 -5.16 -1.62 22.95
CA ALA A 32 -5.94 -2.46 22.04
C ALA A 32 -5.10 -2.99 20.87
N ALA A 33 -4.23 -2.15 20.30
CA ALA A 33 -3.31 -2.56 19.24
C ALA A 33 -2.34 -3.65 19.71
N VAL A 34 -1.77 -3.50 20.92
CA VAL A 34 -0.88 -4.50 21.51
C VAL A 34 -1.62 -5.81 21.82
N ASP A 35 -2.82 -5.74 22.37
CA ASP A 35 -3.63 -6.92 22.68
C ASP A 35 -4.01 -7.69 21.39
N GLN A 36 -4.33 -6.97 20.33
CA GLN A 36 -4.57 -7.58 19.01
C GLN A 36 -3.31 -8.30 18.49
N ALA A 37 -2.12 -7.71 18.63
CA ALA A 37 -0.87 -8.34 18.23
C ALA A 37 -0.53 -9.56 19.08
N GLN A 38 -0.91 -9.58 20.37
CA GLN A 38 -0.72 -10.73 21.27
C GLN A 38 -1.54 -11.96 20.86
N GLY A 39 -2.59 -11.79 20.07
CA GLY A 39 -3.29 -12.91 19.44
C GLY A 39 -2.41 -13.76 18.51
N THR A 40 -1.29 -13.19 18.03
CA THR A 40 -0.34 -13.86 17.13
C THR A 40 1.03 -14.09 17.80
N VAL A 41 1.50 -13.16 18.63
CA VAL A 41 2.79 -13.25 19.34
C VAL A 41 2.57 -13.29 20.85
N HIS A 42 3.14 -14.29 21.52
CA HIS A 42 2.92 -14.51 22.95
C HIS A 42 3.62 -13.48 23.85
N SER A 43 4.68 -12.81 23.35
CA SER A 43 5.44 -11.83 24.13
C SER A 43 4.85 -10.43 24.00
N ARG A 44 4.46 -9.82 25.13
CA ARG A 44 3.94 -8.45 25.18
C ARG A 44 4.97 -7.40 24.73
N VAL A 45 6.25 -7.64 25.02
CA VAL A 45 7.34 -6.77 24.58
C VAL A 45 7.46 -6.82 23.06
N LEU A 46 7.46 -8.03 22.49
CA LEU A 46 7.52 -8.22 21.04
C LEU A 46 6.29 -7.60 20.34
N ALA A 47 5.09 -7.76 20.91
CA ALA A 47 3.88 -7.13 20.39
C ALA A 47 4.01 -5.61 20.34
N ARG A 48 4.52 -4.96 21.39
CA ARG A 48 4.77 -3.51 21.42
C ARG A 48 5.77 -3.07 20.35
N VAL A 49 6.87 -3.79 20.21
CA VAL A 49 7.89 -3.50 19.20
C VAL A 49 7.31 -3.63 17.79
N LEU A 50 6.54 -4.68 17.51
CA LEU A 50 5.91 -4.87 16.20
C LEU A 50 4.89 -3.77 15.89
N ILE A 51 4.09 -3.33 16.86
CA ILE A 51 3.15 -2.21 16.67
C ILE A 51 3.92 -0.90 16.41
N ALA A 52 4.98 -0.62 17.16
CA ALA A 52 5.80 0.58 16.94
C ALA A 52 6.48 0.57 15.56
N LEU A 53 7.05 -0.55 15.16
CA LEU A 53 7.64 -0.73 13.83
C LEU A 53 6.58 -0.59 12.73
N GLY A 54 5.42 -1.22 12.91
CA GLY A 54 4.29 -1.09 11.98
C GLY A 54 3.86 0.37 11.82
N LEU A 55 3.74 1.10 12.92
CA LEU A 55 3.40 2.54 12.90
C LEU A 55 4.47 3.37 12.15
N CYS A 56 5.75 3.11 12.40
CA CYS A 56 6.83 3.77 11.66
C CYS A 56 6.75 3.47 10.16
N VAL A 57 6.53 2.21 9.79
CA VAL A 57 6.36 1.82 8.38
C VAL A 57 5.17 2.58 7.78
N GLU A 58 4.00 2.53 8.40
CA GLU A 58 2.79 3.20 7.90
C GLU A 58 3.00 4.70 7.68
N VAL A 59 3.56 5.40 8.66
CA VAL A 59 3.74 6.86 8.58
C VAL A 59 4.80 7.24 7.55
N LEU A 60 6.00 6.68 7.67
CA LEU A 60 7.13 7.06 6.82
C LEU A 60 6.90 6.72 5.35
N THR A 61 6.39 5.51 5.08
CA THR A 61 6.15 5.10 3.69
C THR A 61 4.95 5.81 3.07
N SER A 62 3.90 6.11 3.86
CA SER A 62 2.77 6.91 3.36
C SER A 62 3.21 8.33 2.99
N LEU A 63 4.04 8.97 3.82
CA LEU A 63 4.62 10.28 3.50
C LEU A 63 5.51 10.22 2.26
N ALA A 64 6.33 9.18 2.12
CA ALA A 64 7.17 8.96 0.94
C ALA A 64 6.32 8.79 -0.33
N VAL A 65 5.23 8.03 -0.27
CA VAL A 65 4.27 7.89 -1.37
C VAL A 65 3.63 9.22 -1.74
N LEU A 66 3.21 10.03 -0.76
CA LEU A 66 2.56 11.32 -1.00
C LEU A 66 3.51 12.36 -1.58
N THR A 67 4.74 12.43 -1.07
CA THR A 67 5.73 13.42 -1.51
C THR A 67 6.42 13.03 -2.83
N GLY A 68 6.35 11.75 -3.22
CA GLY A 68 7.07 11.23 -4.38
C GLY A 68 8.56 10.95 -4.12
N ILE A 69 9.03 11.08 -2.86
CA ILE A 69 10.42 10.81 -2.48
C ILE A 69 10.55 9.31 -2.15
N PHE A 70 11.35 8.58 -2.92
CA PHE A 70 11.49 7.13 -2.81
C PHE A 70 10.14 6.37 -2.87
N ASP A 71 9.15 6.94 -3.54
CA ASP A 71 7.76 6.49 -3.55
C ASP A 71 7.59 5.06 -4.11
N ARG A 72 8.42 4.63 -5.05
CA ARG A 72 8.41 3.27 -5.59
C ARG A 72 8.79 2.24 -4.52
N LEU A 73 9.88 2.49 -3.79
CA LEU A 73 10.31 1.62 -2.70
C LEU A 73 9.26 1.63 -1.57
N ALA A 74 8.77 2.81 -1.20
CA ALA A 74 7.75 2.95 -0.17
C ALA A 74 6.46 2.19 -0.54
N ALA A 75 6.04 2.25 -1.80
CA ALA A 75 4.87 1.51 -2.28
C ALA A 75 5.08 -0.01 -2.20
N VAL A 76 6.28 -0.53 -2.54
CA VAL A 76 6.57 -1.97 -2.39
C VAL A 76 6.58 -2.38 -0.92
N ILE A 77 7.12 -1.56 -0.03
CA ILE A 77 7.09 -1.82 1.43
C ILE A 77 5.65 -1.86 1.93
N LEU A 78 4.79 -0.91 1.54
CA LEU A 78 3.36 -0.92 1.91
C LEU A 78 2.61 -2.12 1.32
N ALA A 79 2.91 -2.52 0.09
CA ALA A 79 2.35 -3.73 -0.51
C ALA A 79 2.69 -4.97 0.32
N GLY A 80 3.96 -5.14 0.68
CA GLY A 80 4.43 -6.21 1.55
C GLY A 80 3.79 -6.16 2.94
N TYR A 81 3.69 -4.97 3.52
CA TYR A 81 3.03 -4.75 4.81
C TYR A 81 1.55 -5.18 4.77
N CYS A 82 0.79 -4.79 3.74
CA CYS A 82 -0.59 -5.23 3.55
C CYS A 82 -0.70 -6.75 3.44
N ALA A 83 0.16 -7.39 2.63
CA ALA A 83 0.14 -8.83 2.46
C ALA A 83 0.47 -9.57 3.76
N VAL A 84 1.52 -9.15 4.47
CA VAL A 84 1.93 -9.75 5.75
C VAL A 84 0.86 -9.58 6.81
N THR A 85 0.29 -8.38 6.95
CA THR A 85 -0.78 -8.13 7.93
C THR A 85 -2.04 -8.93 7.61
N ALA A 86 -2.39 -9.10 6.34
CA ALA A 86 -3.49 -9.97 5.93
C ALA A 86 -3.26 -11.42 6.35
N VAL A 87 -2.09 -11.97 6.07
CA VAL A 87 -1.76 -13.37 6.39
C VAL A 87 -1.68 -13.60 7.91
N LEU A 88 -1.14 -12.64 8.67
CA LEU A 88 -0.96 -12.81 10.10
C LEU A 88 -2.24 -12.54 10.92
N TRP A 89 -3.03 -11.54 10.55
CA TRP A 89 -4.17 -11.09 11.39
C TRP A 89 -5.55 -11.28 10.75
N LYS A 90 -5.64 -11.53 9.43
CA LYS A 90 -6.92 -11.76 8.75
C LYS A 90 -7.10 -13.22 8.36
N GLN A 91 -6.88 -14.13 9.32
CA GLN A 91 -6.88 -15.58 9.10
C GLN A 91 -8.33 -16.12 9.09
N PHE A 92 -9.08 -15.86 8.03
CA PHE A 92 -10.45 -16.31 7.86
C PHE A 92 -10.59 -17.85 7.93
N TRP A 93 -9.55 -18.58 7.55
CA TRP A 93 -9.50 -20.06 7.62
C TRP A 93 -9.44 -20.61 9.04
N LYS A 94 -9.14 -19.78 10.05
CA LYS A 94 -9.12 -20.19 11.47
C LYS A 94 -10.43 -19.92 12.20
N THR A 95 -11.38 -19.21 11.59
CA THR A 95 -12.63 -18.82 12.28
C THR A 95 -13.59 -19.98 12.44
N GLY A 96 -13.50 -21.03 11.60
CA GLY A 96 -14.36 -22.22 11.66
C GLY A 96 -15.81 -22.02 11.22
N ASP A 97 -16.24 -20.77 10.99
CA ASP A 97 -17.63 -20.41 10.68
C ASP A 97 -17.82 -19.78 9.28
N PHE A 98 -16.85 -20.00 8.37
CA PHE A 98 -16.91 -19.40 7.03
C PHE A 98 -18.14 -19.88 6.24
N ARG A 99 -19.03 -18.96 5.91
CA ARG A 99 -20.24 -19.18 5.11
C ARG A 99 -20.48 -18.01 4.18
N LEU A 100 -20.82 -18.27 2.93
CA LEU A 100 -21.18 -17.23 1.97
C LEU A 100 -22.59 -16.65 2.21
N LYS A 101 -23.49 -17.42 2.82
CA LYS A 101 -24.88 -17.02 3.12
C LYS A 101 -25.09 -16.92 4.63
N GLY A 102 -25.79 -15.89 5.09
CA GLY A 102 -26.10 -15.65 6.48
C GLY A 102 -24.96 -14.96 7.26
N PRO A 103 -25.12 -14.71 8.58
CA PRO A 103 -24.09 -14.14 9.43
C PRO A 103 -22.88 -15.07 9.52
N SER A 104 -21.66 -14.56 9.32
CA SER A 104 -20.44 -15.35 9.40
C SER A 104 -19.25 -14.42 9.66
N LYS A 105 -18.60 -14.60 10.80
CA LYS A 105 -17.38 -13.89 11.17
C LYS A 105 -16.24 -14.22 10.19
N GLY A 106 -16.15 -15.48 9.75
CA GLY A 106 -15.15 -15.91 8.77
C GLY A 106 -15.27 -15.18 7.45
N ARG A 107 -16.51 -14.91 7.00
CA ARG A 107 -16.74 -14.11 5.79
C ARG A 107 -16.31 -12.66 5.96
N ASP A 108 -16.58 -12.03 7.09
CA ASP A 108 -16.20 -10.65 7.34
C ASP A 108 -14.65 -10.51 7.37
N VAL A 109 -13.97 -11.44 8.02
CA VAL A 109 -12.50 -11.52 8.02
C VAL A 109 -11.95 -11.80 6.61
N PHE A 110 -12.64 -12.62 5.80
CA PHE A 110 -12.26 -12.89 4.41
C PHE A 110 -12.33 -11.61 3.54
N TRP A 111 -13.38 -10.81 3.69
CA TRP A 111 -13.44 -9.53 2.99
C TRP A 111 -12.33 -8.58 3.41
N ASP A 112 -11.97 -8.53 4.68
CA ASP A 112 -10.84 -7.77 5.16
C ASP A 112 -9.50 -8.27 4.61
N PHE A 113 -9.34 -9.58 4.49
CA PHE A 113 -8.18 -10.19 3.84
C PHE A 113 -8.07 -9.74 2.38
N LEU A 114 -9.15 -9.85 1.61
CA LEU A 114 -9.17 -9.42 0.21
C LEU A 114 -8.91 -7.92 0.03
N LYS A 115 -9.44 -7.07 0.91
CA LYS A 115 -9.17 -5.62 0.89
C LYS A 115 -7.67 -5.31 1.04
N ASN A 116 -6.99 -6.00 1.95
CA ASN A 116 -5.54 -5.83 2.12
C ASN A 116 -4.76 -6.28 0.87
N PHE A 117 -5.16 -7.38 0.23
CA PHE A 117 -4.54 -7.82 -1.02
C PHE A 117 -4.83 -6.87 -2.18
N ALA A 118 -6.03 -6.30 -2.26
CA ALA A 118 -6.35 -5.27 -3.25
C ALA A 118 -5.50 -4.01 -3.08
N LEU A 119 -5.30 -3.56 -1.83
CA LEU A 119 -4.38 -2.46 -1.51
C LEU A 119 -2.93 -2.79 -1.89
N ALA A 120 -2.46 -4.01 -1.57
CA ALA A 120 -1.13 -4.47 -1.98
C ALA A 120 -0.96 -4.39 -3.51
N GLY A 121 -1.95 -4.85 -4.27
CA GLY A 121 -1.99 -4.73 -5.73
C GLY A 121 -1.93 -3.27 -6.21
N GLY A 122 -2.70 -2.38 -5.59
CA GLY A 122 -2.69 -0.95 -5.89
C GLY A 122 -1.31 -0.32 -5.67
N PHE A 123 -0.64 -0.64 -4.56
CA PHE A 123 0.73 -0.18 -4.30
C PHE A 123 1.76 -0.77 -5.27
N LEU A 124 1.62 -2.04 -5.67
CA LEU A 124 2.50 -2.63 -6.69
C LEU A 124 2.35 -1.94 -8.04
N ILE A 125 1.13 -1.60 -8.44
CA ILE A 125 0.89 -0.81 -9.66
C ILE A 125 1.53 0.58 -9.52
N LEU A 126 1.42 1.23 -8.37
CA LEU A 126 2.06 2.52 -8.12
C LEU A 126 3.59 2.44 -8.26
N ALA A 127 4.22 1.38 -7.75
CA ALA A 127 5.66 1.18 -7.81
C ALA A 127 6.18 0.89 -9.23
N THR A 128 5.42 0.11 -10.02
CA THR A 128 5.87 -0.46 -11.29
C THR A 128 5.17 0.13 -12.52
N GLY A 129 4.13 0.95 -12.35
CA GLY A 129 3.27 1.40 -13.43
C GLY A 129 2.46 0.27 -14.08
N GLY A 130 2.40 -0.91 -13.45
CA GLY A 130 1.64 -2.06 -13.94
C GLY A 130 2.20 -2.72 -15.22
N THR A 131 3.46 -2.44 -15.59
CA THR A 131 4.07 -2.95 -16.82
C THR A 131 5.33 -3.78 -16.55
N ALA A 132 5.64 -4.72 -17.43
CA ALA A 132 6.87 -5.52 -17.34
C ALA A 132 8.14 -4.66 -17.41
N LEU A 133 8.11 -3.58 -18.20
CA LEU A 133 9.21 -2.62 -18.28
C LEU A 133 9.37 -1.87 -16.96
N GLY A 134 8.27 -1.45 -16.34
CA GLY A 134 8.28 -0.79 -15.04
C GLY A 134 8.81 -1.69 -13.93
N VAL A 135 8.45 -2.97 -13.92
CA VAL A 135 9.04 -3.96 -12.98
C VAL A 135 10.55 -4.05 -13.19
N ARG A 136 11.02 -4.17 -14.44
CA ARG A 136 12.46 -4.24 -14.74
C ARG A 136 13.19 -2.96 -14.31
N GLN A 137 12.59 -1.80 -14.54
CA GLN A 137 13.14 -0.50 -14.13
C GLN A 137 13.23 -0.40 -12.60
N PHE A 138 12.18 -0.81 -11.88
CA PHE A 138 12.19 -0.87 -10.42
C PHE A 138 13.33 -1.78 -9.91
N MET A 139 13.48 -2.98 -10.48
CA MET A 139 14.54 -3.92 -10.08
C MET A 139 15.95 -3.36 -10.30
N ARG A 140 16.17 -2.53 -11.32
CA ARG A 140 17.46 -1.88 -11.59
C ARG A 140 17.72 -0.66 -10.70
N HIS A 141 16.67 0.10 -10.40
CA HIS A 141 16.74 1.37 -9.67
C HIS A 141 15.64 1.47 -8.62
N PRO A 142 15.70 0.66 -7.54
CA PRO A 142 14.60 0.57 -6.55
C PRO A 142 14.38 1.88 -5.77
N LEU A 143 15.43 2.70 -5.65
CA LEU A 143 15.36 4.00 -4.97
C LEU A 143 14.92 5.15 -5.89
N SER A 144 14.66 4.87 -7.19
CA SER A 144 14.21 5.92 -8.12
C SER A 144 12.81 6.42 -7.74
N SER A 145 12.59 7.73 -7.89
CA SER A 145 11.26 8.31 -7.78
C SER A 145 10.45 8.07 -9.07
N SER A 146 9.12 7.97 -8.94
CA SER A 146 8.21 7.97 -10.09
C SER A 146 7.96 9.37 -10.64
N HIS A 147 8.46 10.42 -9.96
CA HIS A 147 8.25 11.83 -10.29
C HIS A 147 6.77 12.18 -10.54
N PRO A 148 5.88 11.89 -9.60
CA PRO A 148 4.43 11.92 -9.82
C PRO A 148 3.87 13.32 -10.10
N TYR A 149 4.62 14.36 -9.80
CA TYR A 149 4.21 15.76 -9.90
C TYR A 149 4.97 16.52 -10.99
N VAL A 150 5.83 15.84 -11.75
CA VAL A 150 6.52 16.45 -12.89
C VAL A 150 5.65 16.31 -14.13
N THR A 151 5.22 17.42 -14.68
CA THR A 151 4.56 17.46 -15.99
C THR A 151 5.64 17.75 -17.03
N GLU A 152 6.12 16.74 -17.74
CA GLU A 152 6.94 16.97 -18.91
C GLU A 152 6.09 17.72 -19.96
N PRO A 153 6.66 18.77 -20.60
CA PRO A 153 6.06 19.32 -21.80
C PRO A 153 5.93 18.17 -22.82
N LEU A 154 4.73 17.95 -23.35
CA LEU A 154 4.56 17.04 -24.48
C LEU A 154 5.59 17.43 -25.54
N ALA A 155 6.55 16.55 -25.82
CA ALA A 155 7.49 16.77 -26.91
C ALA A 155 6.67 17.09 -28.17
N PRO A 156 7.01 18.15 -28.92
CA PRO A 156 6.27 18.47 -30.13
C PRO A 156 6.29 17.23 -31.02
N ALA A 157 5.11 16.82 -31.48
CA ALA A 157 4.97 15.69 -32.39
C ALA A 157 5.97 15.92 -33.55
N THR A 158 6.96 15.03 -33.67
CA THR A 158 7.86 15.06 -34.82
C THR A 158 6.99 14.99 -36.07
N PRO A 159 7.06 15.96 -36.97
CA PRO A 159 6.31 15.90 -38.21
C PRO A 159 6.65 14.57 -38.88
N VAL A 160 5.64 13.75 -39.13
CA VAL A 160 5.78 12.56 -39.96
C VAL A 160 6.32 13.06 -41.30
N SER A 161 7.60 12.78 -41.58
CA SER A 161 8.19 13.01 -42.88
C SER A 161 7.51 12.07 -43.87
N GLY A 162 6.34 12.47 -44.30
CA GLY A 162 5.70 11.95 -45.48
C GLY A 162 6.15 12.84 -46.63
N ASP A 163 6.82 12.22 -47.55
CA ASP A 163 7.09 12.58 -48.95
C ASP A 163 8.56 12.52 -49.28
N GLN A 164 8.95 11.39 -49.71
CA GLN A 164 9.98 11.32 -50.78
C GLN A 164 9.30 10.73 -52.01
N PRO A 165 9.40 11.44 -53.17
CA PRO A 165 8.91 10.98 -54.46
C PRO A 165 9.66 9.73 -54.98
#